data_a969a49c69469da004aef7019b513d80
#
_entry.id   a969a49c69469da004aef7019b513d80
#
_cell.length_a   1.000
_cell.length_b   1.000
_cell.length_c   1.000
_cell.angle_alpha   90.00
_cell.angle_beta   90.00
_cell.angle_gamma   90.00
#
_symmetry.space_group_name_H-M   'P 1'
#
loop_
_entity.id
_entity.type
_entity.pdbx_description
1 polymer ?
#
loop_
_entity_poly.entity_id
_entity_poly.type
_entity_poly.pdbx_seq_one_letter_code
_entity_poly.pdbx_strand_id
1 'polypeptide(L)'
;MPSSQAATDFHVAIIGGGIGGLTTALSLAHHCPGISISIYEQAQAYKEIGAGIGISVNATRILHQIGVGAAVNAISGERDGVHRSNRRFDNGAEIVTIEAMDDSDNVAIRQLSVHRAEFLDVLLKAVVERQVARLYADKRAIQVEVYIHAIFFTCRGCPAKNHIS
;
A
#
# COMPACT_ATOMS: atom_id res chain seq x y z
N MET A 1 29.95 19.30 -12.72
CA MET A 1 30.19 17.86 -12.83
C MET A 1 29.00 17.19 -12.15
N PRO A 2 28.04 16.58 -12.88
CA PRO A 2 27.01 15.79 -12.22
C PRO A 2 27.68 14.52 -11.70
N SER A 3 27.58 14.29 -10.40
CA SER A 3 28.00 13.05 -9.77
C SER A 3 27.18 11.91 -10.36
N SER A 4 27.83 11.00 -11.08
CA SER A 4 27.28 9.71 -11.45
C SER A 4 26.88 8.99 -10.15
N GLN A 5 25.61 9.05 -9.78
CA GLN A 5 25.06 8.13 -8.81
C GLN A 5 25.19 6.74 -9.44
N ALA A 6 26.09 5.93 -8.88
CA ALA A 6 26.16 4.51 -9.20
C ALA A 6 24.75 3.95 -9.00
N ALA A 7 24.16 3.41 -10.06
CA ALA A 7 22.93 2.67 -9.96
C ALA A 7 23.16 1.56 -8.93
N THR A 8 22.44 1.58 -7.84
CA THR A 8 22.49 0.50 -6.86
C THR A 8 21.87 -0.71 -7.52
N ASP A 9 22.67 -1.75 -7.79
CA ASP A 9 22.19 -3.05 -8.31
C ASP A 9 21.27 -3.79 -7.32
N PHE A 10 20.64 -3.04 -6.42
CA PHE A 10 19.80 -3.61 -5.38
C PHE A 10 18.38 -3.83 -5.91
N HIS A 11 17.96 -5.09 -5.91
CA HIS A 11 16.63 -5.50 -6.33
C HIS A 11 15.78 -5.96 -5.14
N VAL A 12 14.57 -5.43 -5.01
CA VAL A 12 13.61 -5.80 -3.97
C VAL A 12 12.47 -6.60 -4.59
N ALA A 13 12.25 -7.82 -4.09
CA ALA A 13 11.05 -8.59 -4.39
C ALA A 13 10.04 -8.47 -3.25
N ILE A 14 8.84 -8.01 -3.55
CA ILE A 14 7.72 -7.92 -2.63
C ILE A 14 6.76 -9.07 -2.91
N ILE A 15 6.50 -9.88 -1.90
CA ILE A 15 5.56 -11.01 -1.99
C ILE A 15 4.21 -10.55 -1.44
N GLY A 16 3.22 -10.47 -2.32
CA GLY A 16 1.87 -9.98 -2.06
C GLY A 16 1.63 -8.58 -2.63
N GLY A 17 0.63 -8.47 -3.50
CA GLY A 17 0.23 -7.23 -4.18
C GLY A 17 -0.96 -6.52 -3.53
N GLY A 18 -1.24 -6.80 -2.27
CA GLY A 18 -2.27 -6.10 -1.49
C GLY A 18 -1.82 -4.70 -1.05
N ILE A 19 -2.63 -4.05 -0.22
CA ILE A 19 -2.39 -2.69 0.32
C ILE A 19 -0.97 -2.56 0.90
N GLY A 20 -0.54 -3.55 1.70
CA GLY A 20 0.79 -3.55 2.31
C GLY A 20 1.92 -3.56 1.28
N GLY A 21 1.85 -4.46 0.29
CA GLY A 21 2.88 -4.59 -0.73
C GLY A 21 2.99 -3.35 -1.63
N LEU A 22 1.85 -2.82 -2.08
CA LEU A 22 1.82 -1.61 -2.91
C LEU A 22 2.32 -0.37 -2.13
N THR A 23 1.92 -0.22 -0.86
CA THR A 23 2.39 0.87 0.00
C THR A 23 3.89 0.75 0.24
N THR A 24 4.40 -0.48 0.46
CA THR A 24 5.84 -0.74 0.63
C THR A 24 6.61 -0.33 -0.62
N ALA A 25 6.13 -0.71 -1.81
CA ALA A 25 6.78 -0.33 -3.06
C ALA A 25 6.86 1.19 -3.25
N LEU A 26 5.73 1.90 -3.01
CA LEU A 26 5.69 3.36 -3.08
C LEU A 26 6.62 4.03 -2.07
N SER A 27 6.68 3.50 -0.84
CA SER A 27 7.57 4.00 0.21
C SER A 27 9.04 3.78 -0.13
N LEU A 28 9.40 2.60 -0.60
CA LEU A 28 10.78 2.29 -1.01
C LEU A 28 11.22 3.17 -2.18
N ALA A 29 10.38 3.33 -3.20
CA ALA A 29 10.71 4.21 -4.33
C ALA A 29 10.86 5.68 -3.92
N HIS A 30 10.09 6.13 -2.91
CA HIS A 30 10.19 7.50 -2.38
C HIS A 30 11.47 7.73 -1.58
N HIS A 31 11.85 6.78 -0.72
CA HIS A 31 12.97 6.96 0.21
C HIS A 31 14.29 6.40 -0.31
N CYS A 32 14.27 5.48 -1.26
CA CYS A 32 15.43 4.77 -1.80
C CYS A 32 15.46 4.89 -3.33
N PRO A 33 15.75 6.06 -3.89
CA PRO A 33 15.83 6.23 -5.34
C PRO A 33 16.93 5.34 -5.92
N GLY A 34 16.65 4.70 -7.05
CA GLY A 34 17.62 3.87 -7.78
C GLY A 34 17.53 2.36 -7.50
N ILE A 35 16.66 1.92 -6.57
CA ILE A 35 16.36 0.49 -6.41
C ILE A 35 15.39 0.00 -7.47
N SER A 36 15.53 -1.27 -7.88
CA SER A 36 14.52 -1.93 -8.71
C SER A 36 13.57 -2.74 -7.85
N ILE A 37 12.27 -2.68 -8.15
CA ILE A 37 11.23 -3.33 -7.34
C ILE A 37 10.40 -4.25 -8.22
N SER A 38 10.13 -5.46 -7.73
CA SER A 38 9.17 -6.39 -8.34
C SER A 38 8.15 -6.83 -7.31
N ILE A 39 6.86 -6.84 -7.68
CA ILE A 39 5.76 -7.30 -6.81
C ILE A 39 5.15 -8.56 -7.40
N TYR A 40 5.06 -9.60 -6.60
CA TYR A 40 4.52 -10.92 -6.98
C TYR A 40 3.21 -11.17 -6.24
N GLU A 41 2.11 -11.27 -6.99
CA GLU A 41 0.77 -11.50 -6.44
C GLU A 41 0.28 -12.89 -6.87
N GLN A 42 -0.26 -13.67 -5.92
CA GLN A 42 -0.76 -15.02 -6.19
C GLN A 42 -2.09 -15.01 -6.96
N ALA A 43 -2.91 -13.97 -6.79
CA ALA A 43 -4.16 -13.83 -7.52
C ALA A 43 -3.90 -13.47 -8.99
N GLN A 44 -4.84 -13.84 -9.85
CA GLN A 44 -4.77 -13.52 -11.29
C GLN A 44 -4.89 -12.03 -11.57
N ALA A 45 -5.38 -11.25 -10.61
CA ALA A 45 -5.51 -9.80 -10.72
C ALA A 45 -5.31 -9.15 -9.36
N TYR A 46 -4.82 -7.92 -9.36
CA TYR A 46 -4.72 -7.05 -8.18
C TYR A 46 -6.11 -6.54 -7.84
N LYS A 47 -6.86 -7.29 -7.05
CA LYS A 47 -8.22 -6.96 -6.62
C LYS A 47 -8.41 -7.28 -5.16
N GLU A 48 -9.17 -6.47 -4.48
CA GLU A 48 -9.58 -6.71 -3.12
C GLU A 48 -11.10 -6.84 -3.07
N ILE A 49 -11.57 -7.81 -2.29
CA ILE A 49 -13.00 -7.95 -1.98
C ILE A 49 -13.16 -7.44 -0.55
N GLY A 50 -14.06 -6.53 -0.31
CA GLY A 50 -14.25 -6.21 1.07
C GLY A 50 -15.00 -4.96 1.44
N ALA A 51 -15.19 -4.89 2.74
CA ALA A 51 -15.83 -3.82 3.48
C ALA A 51 -14.94 -2.56 3.55
N GLY A 52 -15.40 -1.57 4.28
CA GLY A 52 -14.62 -0.37 4.58
C GLY A 52 -13.37 -0.67 5.41
N ILE A 53 -12.38 0.15 5.28
CA ILE A 53 -11.17 0.18 6.11
C ILE A 53 -11.02 1.57 6.72
N GLY A 54 -10.73 1.62 8.03
CA GLY A 54 -10.34 2.84 8.72
C GLY A 54 -8.84 3.10 8.56
N ILE A 55 -8.49 4.31 8.19
CA ILE A 55 -7.09 4.76 8.07
C ILE A 55 -6.86 5.82 9.16
N SER A 56 -5.91 5.55 10.06
CA SER A 56 -5.58 6.48 11.14
C SER A 56 -4.84 7.71 10.63
N VAL A 57 -4.83 8.80 11.41
CA VAL A 57 -4.08 10.03 11.12
C VAL A 57 -2.60 9.73 10.82
N ASN A 58 -1.98 8.81 11.56
CA ASN A 58 -0.58 8.43 11.33
C ASN A 58 -0.37 7.79 9.96
N ALA A 59 -1.28 6.90 9.55
CA ALA A 59 -1.22 6.27 8.24
C ALA A 59 -1.49 7.30 7.12
N THR A 60 -2.46 8.18 7.31
CA THR A 60 -2.76 9.26 6.35
C THR A 60 -1.55 10.18 6.15
N ARG A 61 -0.82 10.51 7.23
CA ARG A 61 0.42 11.28 7.14
C ARG A 61 1.46 10.61 6.23
N ILE A 62 1.65 9.30 6.40
CA ILE A 62 2.56 8.52 5.54
C ILE A 62 2.08 8.52 4.09
N LEU A 63 0.78 8.34 3.85
CA LEU A 63 0.22 8.37 2.51
C LEU A 63 0.43 9.72 1.82
N HIS A 64 0.36 10.83 2.56
CA HIS A 64 0.69 12.16 2.05
C HIS A 64 2.18 12.28 1.72
N GLN A 65 3.07 11.78 2.57
CA GLN A 65 4.51 11.80 2.34
C GLN A 65 4.90 11.04 1.06
N ILE A 66 4.33 9.87 0.82
CA ILE A 66 4.58 9.10 -0.40
C ILE A 66 3.75 9.57 -1.61
N GLY A 67 3.03 10.68 -1.46
CA GLY A 67 2.35 11.40 -2.54
C GLY A 67 1.04 10.77 -3.04
N VAL A 68 0.39 9.92 -2.26
CA VAL A 68 -0.94 9.34 -2.59
C VAL A 68 -2.06 9.86 -1.70
N GLY A 69 -1.74 10.65 -0.68
CA GLY A 69 -2.70 11.12 0.33
C GLY A 69 -3.89 11.87 -0.25
N ALA A 70 -3.68 12.77 -1.22
CA ALA A 70 -4.77 13.51 -1.86
C ALA A 70 -5.75 12.58 -2.60
N ALA A 71 -5.24 11.57 -3.31
CA ALA A 71 -6.07 10.59 -4.00
C ALA A 71 -6.86 9.71 -3.03
N VAL A 72 -6.25 9.35 -1.88
CA VAL A 72 -6.94 8.60 -0.82
C VAL A 72 -7.99 9.46 -0.13
N ASN A 73 -7.72 10.74 0.11
CA ASN A 73 -8.73 11.68 0.62
C ASN A 73 -9.95 11.79 -0.32
N ALA A 74 -9.73 11.79 -1.63
CA ALA A 74 -10.79 11.92 -2.62
C ALA A 74 -11.78 10.74 -2.64
N ILE A 75 -11.35 9.54 -2.23
CA ILE A 75 -12.22 8.35 -2.12
C ILE A 75 -12.81 8.18 -0.73
N SER A 76 -12.43 9.00 0.24
CA SER A 76 -13.05 8.96 1.55
C SER A 76 -14.40 9.68 1.51
N GLY A 77 -15.42 9.07 2.12
CA GLY A 77 -16.72 9.73 2.28
C GLY A 77 -16.59 11.04 3.07
N GLU A 78 -17.45 12.00 2.74
CA GLU A 78 -17.66 13.15 3.62
C GLU A 78 -18.18 12.67 4.97
N ARG A 79 -17.70 13.27 6.04
CA ARG A 79 -18.10 12.96 7.40
C ARG A 79 -18.35 14.24 8.18
N ASP A 80 -19.46 14.23 8.88
CA ASP A 80 -19.86 15.32 9.80
C ASP A 80 -19.05 15.26 11.12
N GLY A 81 -17.72 15.12 11.03
CA GLY A 81 -16.85 15.04 12.21
C GLY A 81 -16.94 13.74 13.01
N VAL A 82 -17.78 12.79 12.63
CA VAL A 82 -17.97 11.52 13.36
C VAL A 82 -17.13 10.40 12.77
N HIS A 83 -16.25 9.80 13.57
CA HIS A 83 -15.51 8.61 13.18
C HIS A 83 -16.34 7.34 13.33
N ARG A 84 -17.00 7.17 14.46
CA ARG A 84 -17.82 6.01 14.76
C ARG A 84 -18.90 6.35 15.78
N SER A 85 -20.14 5.92 15.51
CA SER A 85 -21.23 5.95 16.46
C SER A 85 -21.63 4.52 16.82
N ASN A 86 -21.50 4.14 18.07
CA ASN A 86 -21.99 2.87 18.61
C ASN A 86 -23.41 3.06 19.11
N ARG A 87 -24.34 2.22 18.67
CA ARG A 87 -25.75 2.32 18.99
C ARG A 87 -26.27 1.03 19.58
N ARG A 88 -27.29 1.12 20.40
CA ARG A 88 -28.00 -0.04 20.93
C ARG A 88 -28.66 -0.80 19.78
N PHE A 89 -28.60 -2.13 19.83
CA PHE A 89 -29.16 -2.99 18.79
C PHE A 89 -30.70 -3.05 18.82
N ASP A 90 -31.30 -2.82 20.02
CA ASP A 90 -32.73 -2.99 20.27
C ASP A 90 -33.57 -1.77 19.87
N ASN A 91 -33.02 -0.56 19.94
CA ASN A 91 -33.78 0.67 19.71
C ASN A 91 -33.01 1.76 18.96
N GLY A 92 -31.74 1.50 18.56
CA GLY A 92 -30.90 2.45 17.86
C GLY A 92 -30.42 3.62 18.70
N ALA A 93 -30.70 3.66 20.02
CA ALA A 93 -30.22 4.73 20.89
C ALA A 93 -28.69 4.78 20.90
N GLU A 94 -28.15 5.99 20.87
CA GLU A 94 -26.72 6.20 20.91
C GLU A 94 -26.15 5.78 22.27
N ILE A 95 -25.05 4.98 22.20
CA ILE A 95 -24.26 4.60 23.38
C ILE A 95 -23.06 5.53 23.51
N VAL A 96 -22.32 5.69 22.43
CA VAL A 96 -21.15 6.56 22.35
C VAL A 96 -20.85 6.95 20.91
N THR A 97 -20.53 8.19 20.68
CA THR A 97 -20.00 8.69 19.41
C THR A 97 -18.56 9.13 19.61
N ILE A 98 -17.71 8.67 18.73
CA ILE A 98 -16.27 9.01 18.68
C ILE A 98 -16.07 9.95 17.50
N GLU A 99 -15.57 11.13 17.80
CA GLU A 99 -15.25 12.13 16.79
C GLU A 99 -14.04 11.72 15.94
N ALA A 100 -14.00 12.19 14.70
CA ALA A 100 -12.85 12.02 13.83
C ALA A 100 -11.66 12.84 14.35
N MET A 101 -10.47 12.24 14.30
CA MET A 101 -9.22 12.91 14.65
C MET A 101 -8.56 13.47 13.39
N ASP A 102 -8.16 14.72 13.47
CA ASP A 102 -7.41 15.41 12.43
C ASP A 102 -6.02 15.79 12.95
N ASP A 103 -5.09 16.06 12.02
CA ASP A 103 -3.84 16.70 12.35
C ASP A 103 -4.09 18.20 12.50
N SER A 104 -3.76 18.77 13.67
CA SER A 104 -3.99 20.18 13.96
C SER A 104 -3.29 21.13 13.00
N ASP A 105 -2.18 20.69 12.42
CA ASP A 105 -1.34 21.52 11.53
C ASP A 105 -1.71 21.36 10.06
N ASN A 106 -2.46 20.30 9.69
CA ASN A 106 -2.84 20.03 8.31
C ASN A 106 -4.18 19.28 8.22
N VAL A 107 -5.24 20.00 7.93
CA VAL A 107 -6.61 19.44 7.75
C VAL A 107 -6.72 18.36 6.66
N ALA A 108 -5.78 18.27 5.73
CA ALA A 108 -5.75 17.17 4.76
C ALA A 108 -5.28 15.85 5.37
N ILE A 109 -4.59 15.92 6.52
CA ILE A 109 -4.12 14.75 7.28
C ILE A 109 -5.13 14.46 8.38
N ARG A 110 -6.08 13.60 8.07
CA ARG A 110 -7.19 13.27 8.96
C ARG A 110 -7.43 11.77 9.01
N GLN A 111 -8.24 11.34 9.96
CA GLN A 111 -8.75 9.98 10.01
C GLN A 111 -9.74 9.75 8.86
N LEU A 112 -9.54 8.68 8.10
CA LEU A 112 -10.34 8.36 6.92
C LEU A 112 -11.08 7.04 7.09
N SER A 113 -12.19 6.89 6.38
CA SER A 113 -12.81 5.60 6.10
C SER A 113 -13.03 5.51 4.61
N VAL A 114 -12.49 4.48 4.03
CA VAL A 114 -12.52 4.26 2.59
C VAL A 114 -12.99 2.84 2.28
N HIS A 115 -13.48 2.63 1.08
CA HIS A 115 -13.73 1.29 0.60
C HIS A 115 -12.39 0.62 0.28
N ARG A 116 -12.20 -0.60 0.79
CA ARG A 116 -10.89 -1.30 0.71
C ARG A 116 -10.44 -1.53 -0.73
N ALA A 117 -11.35 -1.86 -1.64
CA ALA A 117 -11.04 -2.04 -3.04
C ALA A 117 -10.60 -0.73 -3.71
N GLU A 118 -11.31 0.38 -3.45
CA GLU A 118 -10.94 1.69 -3.99
C GLU A 118 -9.58 2.16 -3.47
N PHE A 119 -9.27 1.86 -2.21
CA PHE A 119 -7.96 2.17 -1.66
C PHE A 119 -6.86 1.36 -2.35
N LEU A 120 -7.08 0.07 -2.61
CA LEU A 120 -6.14 -0.74 -3.39
C LEU A 120 -5.95 -0.17 -4.80
N ASP A 121 -7.04 0.22 -5.46
CA ASP A 121 -7.00 0.78 -6.82
C ASP A 121 -6.20 2.08 -6.88
N VAL A 122 -6.34 2.97 -5.89
CA VAL A 122 -5.53 4.20 -5.78
C VAL A 122 -4.04 3.88 -5.67
N LEU A 123 -3.67 2.91 -4.82
CA LEU A 123 -2.27 2.50 -4.65
C LEU A 123 -1.71 1.84 -5.91
N LEU A 124 -2.48 0.93 -6.51
CA LEU A 124 -2.09 0.25 -7.75
C LEU A 124 -1.88 1.24 -8.89
N LYS A 125 -2.82 2.16 -9.07
CA LYS A 125 -2.72 3.23 -10.06
C LYS A 125 -1.45 4.05 -9.88
N ALA A 126 -1.13 4.44 -8.64
CA ALA A 126 0.08 5.19 -8.34
C ALA A 126 1.36 4.39 -8.67
N VAL A 127 1.40 3.07 -8.38
CA VAL A 127 2.53 2.20 -8.72
C VAL A 127 2.72 2.11 -10.24
N VAL A 128 1.63 1.94 -10.99
CA VAL A 128 1.67 1.82 -12.46
C VAL A 128 2.05 3.13 -13.12
N GLU A 129 1.39 4.23 -12.78
CA GLU A 129 1.61 5.54 -13.42
C GLU A 129 3.02 6.09 -13.17
N ARG A 130 3.56 5.84 -11.96
CA ARG A 130 4.92 6.27 -11.59
C ARG A 130 5.98 5.25 -11.97
N GLN A 131 5.59 4.11 -12.55
CA GLN A 131 6.52 3.02 -12.92
C GLN A 131 7.41 2.56 -11.76
N VAL A 132 6.84 2.53 -10.55
CA VAL A 132 7.56 2.25 -9.30
C VAL A 132 8.07 0.82 -9.25
N ALA A 133 7.31 -0.14 -9.76
CA ALA A 133 7.63 -1.55 -9.66
C ALA A 133 7.15 -2.34 -10.89
N ARG A 134 7.79 -3.48 -11.17
CA ARG A 134 7.26 -4.49 -12.08
C ARG A 134 6.23 -5.35 -11.36
N LEU A 135 5.06 -5.51 -11.96
CA LEU A 135 3.93 -6.23 -11.38
C LEU A 135 3.77 -7.60 -12.03
N TYR A 136 3.70 -8.65 -11.22
CA TYR A 136 3.52 -10.03 -11.66
C TYR A 136 2.32 -10.64 -10.96
N ALA A 137 1.20 -10.80 -11.68
CA ALA A 137 0.02 -11.53 -11.22
C ALA A 137 0.15 -13.03 -11.50
N ASP A 138 -0.69 -13.84 -10.84
CA ASP A 138 -0.68 -15.32 -10.93
C ASP A 138 0.69 -15.92 -10.59
N LYS A 139 1.38 -15.34 -9.62
CA LYS A 139 2.70 -15.74 -9.12
C LYS A 139 2.67 -16.01 -7.63
N ARG A 140 2.42 -17.26 -7.25
CA ARG A 140 2.42 -17.67 -5.85
C ARG A 140 3.83 -18.06 -5.40
N ALA A 141 4.41 -17.33 -4.48
CA ALA A 141 5.66 -17.71 -3.83
C ALA A 141 5.49 -19.04 -3.09
N ILE A 142 6.40 -19.98 -3.33
CA ILE A 142 6.37 -21.34 -2.75
C ILE A 142 7.49 -21.48 -1.74
N GLN A 143 8.67 -20.98 -2.05
CA GLN A 143 9.87 -21.16 -1.25
C GLN A 143 10.79 -19.96 -1.38
N VAL A 144 11.44 -19.60 -0.29
CA VAL A 144 12.51 -18.61 -0.23
C VAL A 144 13.77 -19.30 0.29
N GLU A 145 14.87 -19.18 -0.42
CA GLU A 145 16.16 -19.72 -0.04
C GLU A 145 17.14 -18.56 0.15
N VAL A 146 17.76 -18.49 1.30
CA VAL A 146 18.71 -17.44 1.66
C VAL A 146 20.12 -18.00 1.65
N TYR A 147 21.00 -17.39 0.87
CA TYR A 147 22.43 -17.69 0.82
C TYR A 147 23.24 -16.47 1.27
N ILE A 148 24.54 -16.64 1.52
CA ILE A 148 25.42 -15.58 2.06
C ILE A 148 25.42 -14.32 1.17
N HIS A 149 25.27 -14.48 -0.14
CA HIS A 149 25.35 -13.37 -1.10
C HIS A 149 24.12 -13.27 -2.01
N ALA A 150 23.08 -14.06 -1.79
CA ALA A 150 21.91 -14.05 -2.66
C ALA A 150 20.65 -14.57 -1.96
N ILE A 151 19.52 -14.06 -2.37
CA ILE A 151 18.22 -14.59 -1.99
C ILE A 151 17.53 -15.10 -3.27
N PHE A 152 17.05 -16.32 -3.22
CA PHE A 152 16.27 -16.91 -4.31
C PHE A 152 14.86 -17.17 -3.81
N PHE A 153 13.89 -16.98 -4.69
CA PHE A 153 12.56 -17.46 -4.42
C PHE A 153 12.01 -18.22 -5.62
N THR A 154 11.17 -19.18 -5.35
CA THR A 154 10.47 -19.97 -6.36
C THR A 154 9.00 -19.61 -6.31
N CYS A 155 8.40 -19.35 -7.47
CA CYS A 155 6.97 -19.13 -7.57
C CYS A 155 6.33 -20.11 -8.57
N ARG A 156 5.06 -20.47 -8.32
CA ARG A 156 4.27 -21.22 -9.31
C ARG A 156 4.08 -20.35 -10.54
N GLY A 157 4.28 -20.90 -11.73
CA GLY A 157 4.15 -20.20 -13.00
C GLY A 157 5.36 -19.34 -13.40
N CYS A 158 6.48 -19.45 -12.69
CA CYS A 158 7.76 -18.88 -13.12
C CYS A 158 8.63 -19.97 -13.77
N PRO A 159 9.28 -19.71 -14.92
CA PRO A 159 10.08 -20.71 -15.63
C PRO A 159 11.41 -21.07 -14.95
N ALA A 160 11.86 -20.30 -13.96
CA ALA A 160 13.14 -20.50 -13.25
C ALA A 160 13.08 -19.94 -11.83
N LYS A 161 14.09 -20.27 -10.98
CA LYS A 161 14.35 -19.58 -9.71
C LYS A 161 14.64 -18.10 -10.01
N ASN A 162 13.92 -17.19 -9.35
CA ASN A 162 14.18 -15.77 -9.48
C ASN A 162 15.30 -15.38 -8.51
N HIS A 163 16.35 -14.81 -9.05
CA HIS A 163 17.49 -14.29 -8.29
C HIS A 163 17.17 -12.86 -7.82
N ILE A 164 17.42 -12.59 -6.56
CA ILE A 164 17.37 -11.26 -5.96
C ILE A 164 18.82 -10.94 -5.56
N SER A 165 19.44 -10.05 -6.27
CA SER A 165 20.77 -9.53 -5.97
C SER A 165 20.70 -8.32 -5.06
#